data_174e46c8809f3ab37215079277c11f17
#
_entry.id   174e46c8809f3ab37215079277c11f17
#
_cell.length_a   1.000
_cell.length_b   1.000
_cell.length_c   1.000
_cell.angle_alpha   90.00
_cell.angle_beta   90.00
_cell.angle_gamma   90.00
#
_symmetry.space_group_name_H-M   'P 1'
#
loop_
_entity.id
_entity.type
_entity.pdbx_description
1 polymer ?
#
loop_
_entity_poly.entity_id
_entity_poly.type
_entity_poly.pdbx_seq_one_letter_code
_entity_poly.pdbx_strand_id
1 'polypeptide(L)'
;MVHKVHALKILKNISMNPIIEYESLLNTNKQFNDAYLQTFQSVLESGWYILGDKVKRFENEFANFVGSTHCIGVASGLDALMLALKVYDFPAGSEVIVPSNTYIATILSILHCNLKPVLVEPDLDTYNINPTLIEEKITSKTKAIMIVHLYGKPCNMDEIMEIAERYNLPVIEDCAQAHGAKFKGKQVGTFGTGAFSFYPTKNLGAIGDAGAITTSNDDLARKFRSLRNYGSEAKYQNDYIGYNSRLDEVQAAMLSVKLKFLNEITEHKRKLAAIYLSELNEDFICPAVSDVYFDVYHIFNIRHPKRDELKAYLLKHGIKTEIHYPIPPHKQKAMLGIISGIYPISEEIHNTTLSLPISYGHSEEDILRVIEVLNKF
;
A
#
# COMPACT_ATOMS: atom_id res chain seq x y z
N MET A 1 2.35 -56.04 -20.54
CA MET A 1 2.76 -55.49 -19.21
C MET A 1 3.93 -54.50 -19.30
N VAL A 2 4.86 -54.61 -20.23
CA VAL A 2 6.05 -53.75 -20.38
C VAL A 2 5.73 -52.31 -20.80
N HIS A 3 4.70 -52.10 -21.63
CA HIS A 3 4.33 -50.75 -22.09
C HIS A 3 3.66 -49.83 -21.00
N LYS A 4 3.00 -50.42 -20.01
CA LYS A 4 2.44 -49.64 -18.89
C LYS A 4 3.49 -49.14 -17.87
N VAL A 5 4.60 -49.86 -17.75
CA VAL A 5 5.72 -49.49 -16.86
C VAL A 5 6.54 -48.37 -17.46
N HIS A 6 6.64 -48.27 -18.78
CA HIS A 6 7.37 -47.19 -19.48
C HIS A 6 6.59 -45.86 -19.41
N ALA A 7 5.27 -45.90 -19.59
CA ALA A 7 4.43 -44.70 -19.44
C ALA A 7 4.41 -44.12 -18.02
N LEU A 8 4.43 -45.00 -17.00
CA LEU A 8 4.54 -44.60 -15.58
C LEU A 8 5.90 -44.09 -15.20
N LYS A 9 6.99 -44.51 -15.88
CA LYS A 9 8.34 -43.91 -15.69
C LYS A 9 8.48 -42.56 -16.35
N ILE A 10 7.84 -42.33 -17.49
CA ILE A 10 7.82 -41.01 -18.17
C ILE A 10 7.02 -39.97 -17.35
N LEU A 11 5.93 -40.39 -16.73
CA LEU A 11 5.11 -39.54 -15.86
C LEU A 11 5.80 -39.23 -14.48
N LYS A 12 6.77 -40.04 -14.04
CA LYS A 12 7.56 -39.78 -12.82
C LYS A 12 8.74 -38.84 -13.01
N ASN A 13 9.13 -38.54 -14.25
CA ASN A 13 10.27 -37.66 -14.56
C ASN A 13 9.85 -36.24 -15.03
N ILE A 14 8.58 -35.90 -15.00
CA ILE A 14 8.16 -34.51 -14.96
C ILE A 14 8.21 -34.12 -13.49
N SER A 15 9.38 -33.76 -12.99
CA SER A 15 9.50 -32.96 -11.77
C SER A 15 8.79 -31.63 -12.11
N MET A 16 7.50 -31.55 -11.82
CA MET A 16 6.84 -30.25 -11.83
C MET A 16 7.57 -29.45 -10.77
N ASN A 17 8.39 -28.50 -11.22
CA ASN A 17 8.99 -27.53 -10.33
C ASN A 17 7.86 -26.96 -9.47
N PRO A 18 8.07 -26.77 -8.16
CA PRO A 18 7.03 -26.25 -7.28
C PRO A 18 6.51 -24.91 -7.83
N ILE A 19 5.21 -24.70 -7.70
CA ILE A 19 4.60 -23.43 -8.13
C ILE A 19 5.16 -22.31 -7.25
N ILE A 20 5.62 -21.24 -7.90
CA ILE A 20 5.96 -19.99 -7.22
C ILE A 20 4.68 -19.15 -7.14
N GLU A 21 4.14 -19.00 -5.95
CA GLU A 21 2.98 -18.14 -5.70
C GLU A 21 3.37 -16.68 -5.86
N TYR A 22 2.43 -15.81 -6.24
CA TYR A 22 2.67 -14.36 -6.21
C TYR A 22 2.93 -13.86 -4.78
N GLU A 23 2.13 -14.34 -3.83
CA GLU A 23 2.23 -14.08 -2.39
C GLU A 23 1.68 -15.30 -1.65
N SER A 24 2.31 -15.68 -0.54
CA SER A 24 1.82 -16.72 0.34
C SER A 24 1.85 -16.22 1.79
N LEU A 25 0.69 -15.80 2.30
CA LEU A 25 0.58 -15.36 3.70
C LEU A 25 0.97 -16.47 4.70
N LEU A 26 0.74 -17.73 4.34
CA LEU A 26 1.18 -18.87 5.15
C LEU A 26 2.71 -18.86 5.30
N ASN A 27 3.43 -18.74 4.20
CA ASN A 27 4.90 -18.76 4.22
C ASN A 27 5.47 -17.49 4.84
N THR A 28 4.91 -16.34 4.50
CA THR A 28 5.33 -15.02 5.02
C THR A 28 5.18 -14.94 6.55
N ASN A 29 4.10 -15.52 7.12
CA ASN A 29 3.79 -15.36 8.53
C ASN A 29 4.21 -16.57 9.40
N LYS A 30 4.61 -17.70 8.82
CA LYS A 30 4.91 -18.96 9.54
C LYS A 30 5.82 -18.76 10.75
N GLN A 31 6.83 -17.94 10.63
CA GLN A 31 7.80 -17.66 11.70
C GLN A 31 7.20 -16.88 12.89
N PHE A 32 6.07 -16.23 12.71
CA PHE A 32 5.39 -15.45 13.75
C PHE A 32 4.32 -16.26 14.49
N ASN A 33 4.00 -17.50 14.06
CA ASN A 33 2.86 -18.25 14.56
C ASN A 33 2.89 -18.44 16.08
N ASP A 34 4.03 -18.83 16.66
CA ASP A 34 4.12 -19.06 18.11
C ASP A 34 3.93 -17.74 18.89
N ALA A 35 4.54 -16.65 18.40
CA ALA A 35 4.37 -15.33 19.00
C ALA A 35 2.93 -14.82 18.85
N TYR A 36 2.27 -15.11 17.74
CA TYR A 36 0.86 -14.78 17.51
C TYR A 36 -0.05 -15.56 18.48
N LEU A 37 0.15 -16.86 18.65
CA LEU A 37 -0.64 -17.67 19.58
C LEU A 37 -0.51 -17.16 21.02
N GLN A 38 0.71 -16.90 21.50
CA GLN A 38 0.94 -16.35 22.83
C GLN A 38 0.30 -14.96 22.99
N THR A 39 0.43 -14.11 21.97
CA THR A 39 -0.14 -12.76 21.97
C THR A 39 -1.67 -12.83 21.97
N PHE A 40 -2.27 -13.71 21.17
CA PHE A 40 -3.72 -13.92 21.14
C PHE A 40 -4.26 -14.37 22.51
N GLN A 41 -3.58 -15.34 23.15
CA GLN A 41 -3.92 -15.76 24.51
C GLN A 41 -3.93 -14.56 25.49
N SER A 42 -2.92 -13.69 25.43
CA SER A 42 -2.84 -12.53 26.31
C SER A 42 -3.96 -11.49 26.05
N VAL A 43 -4.50 -11.43 24.83
CA VAL A 43 -5.68 -10.60 24.52
C VAL A 43 -6.94 -11.19 25.15
N LEU A 44 -7.12 -12.53 25.02
CA LEU A 44 -8.27 -13.21 25.63
C LEU A 44 -8.27 -13.08 27.16
N GLU A 45 -7.12 -13.28 27.79
CA GLU A 45 -6.95 -13.16 29.26
C GLU A 45 -7.22 -11.74 29.77
N SER A 46 -6.97 -10.70 28.94
CA SER A 46 -7.27 -9.31 29.31
C SER A 46 -8.76 -9.01 29.42
N GLY A 47 -9.61 -9.75 28.68
CA GLY A 47 -11.04 -9.48 28.57
C GLY A 47 -11.39 -8.12 27.97
N TRP A 48 -10.41 -7.38 27.40
CA TRP A 48 -10.58 -6.08 26.79
C TRP A 48 -10.26 -6.14 25.31
N TYR A 49 -11.21 -5.81 24.44
CA TYR A 49 -11.11 -6.09 23.00
C TYR A 49 -11.12 -4.84 22.10
N ILE A 50 -11.50 -3.67 22.64
CA ILE A 50 -11.62 -2.41 21.87
C ILE A 50 -10.96 -1.27 22.64
N LEU A 51 -10.08 -0.51 21.96
CA LEU A 51 -9.40 0.68 22.48
C LEU A 51 -8.72 0.50 23.84
N GLY A 52 -8.11 -0.67 24.05
CA GLY A 52 -7.37 -1.01 25.26
C GLY A 52 -5.87 -0.74 25.16
N ASP A 53 -5.10 -1.50 25.93
CA ASP A 53 -3.67 -1.27 26.08
C ASP A 53 -2.84 -1.78 24.89
N LYS A 54 -3.32 -2.79 24.15
CA LYS A 54 -2.62 -3.27 22.94
C LYS A 54 -2.70 -2.24 21.82
N VAL A 55 -3.86 -1.58 21.63
CA VAL A 55 -4.01 -0.48 20.68
C VAL A 55 -3.12 0.68 21.07
N LYS A 56 -3.15 1.14 22.32
CA LYS A 56 -2.28 2.26 22.78
C LYS A 56 -0.80 1.94 22.57
N ARG A 57 -0.39 0.71 22.89
CA ARG A 57 0.98 0.25 22.72
C ARG A 57 1.37 0.29 21.25
N PHE A 58 0.57 -0.33 20.37
CA PHE A 58 0.83 -0.35 18.94
C PHE A 58 0.88 1.07 18.35
N GLU A 59 -0.05 1.95 18.72
CA GLU A 59 -0.06 3.35 18.30
C GLU A 59 1.26 4.05 18.65
N ASN A 60 1.76 3.86 19.88
CA ASN A 60 3.04 4.43 20.30
C ASN A 60 4.23 3.81 19.55
N GLU A 61 4.27 2.47 19.43
CA GLU A 61 5.33 1.76 18.72
C GLU A 61 5.38 2.19 17.23
N PHE A 62 4.22 2.31 16.58
CA PHE A 62 4.15 2.68 15.17
C PHE A 62 4.44 4.17 14.94
N ALA A 63 3.96 5.07 15.82
CA ALA A 63 4.33 6.48 15.78
C ALA A 63 5.85 6.67 15.87
N ASN A 64 6.49 5.98 16.81
CA ASN A 64 7.95 6.01 16.98
C ASN A 64 8.67 5.42 15.75
N PHE A 65 8.16 4.32 15.18
CA PHE A 65 8.74 3.72 13.99
C PHE A 65 8.69 4.68 12.79
N VAL A 66 7.54 5.33 12.56
CA VAL A 66 7.35 6.28 11.45
C VAL A 66 8.09 7.60 11.72
N GLY A 67 8.30 7.99 12.98
CA GLY A 67 8.86 9.28 13.36
C GLY A 67 7.81 10.40 13.40
N SER A 68 6.55 10.04 13.68
CA SER A 68 5.43 10.95 13.89
C SER A 68 5.14 11.09 15.38
N THR A 69 4.54 12.21 15.81
CA THR A 69 4.17 12.41 17.22
C THR A 69 3.00 11.52 17.62
N HIS A 70 2.06 11.30 16.70
CA HIS A 70 0.85 10.54 16.97
C HIS A 70 0.60 9.47 15.89
N CYS A 71 0.08 8.34 16.34
CA CYS A 71 -0.59 7.34 15.53
C CYS A 71 -1.97 7.08 16.10
N ILE A 72 -2.96 6.93 15.25
CA ILE A 72 -4.36 6.67 15.61
C ILE A 72 -4.81 5.43 14.83
N GLY A 73 -5.00 4.30 15.52
CA GLY A 73 -5.48 3.06 14.92
C GLY A 73 -6.95 3.14 14.51
N VAL A 74 -7.26 2.68 13.30
CA VAL A 74 -8.59 2.68 12.69
C VAL A 74 -8.88 1.33 12.05
N ALA A 75 -10.13 1.11 11.56
CA ALA A 75 -10.56 -0.19 11.09
C ALA A 75 -9.94 -0.61 9.74
N SER A 76 -9.56 0.32 8.89
CA SER A 76 -8.96 0.02 7.58
C SER A 76 -8.15 1.21 7.04
N GLY A 77 -7.37 0.94 5.97
CA GLY A 77 -6.68 2.01 5.23
C GLY A 77 -7.65 2.97 4.53
N LEU A 78 -8.80 2.48 4.07
CA LEU A 78 -9.85 3.33 3.49
C LEU A 78 -10.39 4.30 4.54
N ASP A 79 -10.67 3.82 5.75
CA ASP A 79 -11.12 4.67 6.85
C ASP A 79 -10.05 5.69 7.25
N ALA A 80 -8.77 5.31 7.23
CA ALA A 80 -7.67 6.22 7.49
C ALA A 80 -7.68 7.40 6.50
N LEU A 81 -7.85 7.14 5.19
CA LEU A 81 -7.95 8.17 4.15
C LEU A 81 -9.21 9.02 4.30
N MET A 82 -10.37 8.39 4.57
CA MET A 82 -11.62 9.11 4.79
C MET A 82 -11.52 10.05 5.99
N LEU A 83 -11.02 9.57 7.13
CA LEU A 83 -10.88 10.39 8.33
C LEU A 83 -9.84 11.50 8.13
N ALA A 84 -8.75 11.24 7.37
CA ALA A 84 -7.76 12.26 7.01
C ALA A 84 -8.35 13.41 6.18
N LEU A 85 -9.43 13.18 5.43
CA LEU A 85 -10.20 14.24 4.76
C LEU A 85 -11.26 14.86 5.68
N LYS A 86 -12.01 14.03 6.42
CA LYS A 86 -13.11 14.47 7.28
C LYS A 86 -12.69 15.40 8.41
N VAL A 87 -11.44 15.28 8.88
CA VAL A 87 -10.91 16.12 9.96
C VAL A 87 -10.92 17.61 9.63
N TYR A 88 -10.84 17.96 8.34
CA TYR A 88 -10.79 19.37 7.87
C TYR A 88 -12.18 19.98 7.62
N ASP A 89 -13.22 19.18 7.62
CA ASP A 89 -14.61 19.62 7.42
C ASP A 89 -14.81 20.46 6.14
N PHE A 90 -14.18 20.01 5.04
CA PHE A 90 -14.28 20.71 3.75
C PHE A 90 -15.72 20.76 3.23
N PRO A 91 -16.15 21.89 2.62
CA PRO A 91 -17.45 21.98 1.97
C PRO A 91 -17.66 20.89 0.93
N ALA A 92 -18.88 20.36 0.83
CA ALA A 92 -19.23 19.36 -0.18
C ALA A 92 -18.90 19.88 -1.60
N GLY A 93 -18.35 18.99 -2.45
CA GLY A 93 -17.90 19.34 -3.79
C GLY A 93 -16.55 20.05 -3.87
N SER A 94 -15.86 20.28 -2.74
CA SER A 94 -14.46 20.71 -2.75
C SER A 94 -13.59 19.71 -3.48
N GLU A 95 -12.56 20.20 -4.16
CA GLU A 95 -11.69 19.39 -5.00
C GLU A 95 -10.47 18.90 -4.22
N VAL A 96 -10.11 17.62 -4.46
CA VAL A 96 -8.90 16.98 -3.91
C VAL A 96 -8.07 16.48 -5.09
N ILE A 97 -6.84 16.98 -5.21
CA ILE A 97 -5.88 16.52 -6.21
C ILE A 97 -5.40 15.11 -5.82
N VAL A 98 -5.34 14.19 -6.80
CA VAL A 98 -5.03 12.79 -6.56
C VAL A 98 -4.42 12.15 -7.84
N PRO A 99 -3.46 11.18 -7.75
CA PRO A 99 -2.92 10.53 -8.94
C PRO A 99 -3.97 9.71 -9.69
N SER A 100 -3.88 9.71 -11.03
CA SER A 100 -4.83 9.03 -11.93
C SER A 100 -4.65 7.51 -11.99
N ASN A 101 -3.53 6.98 -11.49
CA ASN A 101 -3.17 5.55 -11.52
C ASN A 101 -3.22 4.84 -10.16
N THR A 102 -3.85 5.45 -9.17
CA THR A 102 -3.93 4.88 -7.81
C THR A 102 -4.88 3.68 -7.72
N TYR A 103 -4.81 2.96 -6.60
CA TYR A 103 -5.85 2.02 -6.20
C TYR A 103 -7.17 2.73 -5.93
N ILE A 104 -8.27 2.07 -6.25
CA ILE A 104 -9.61 2.67 -6.18
C ILE A 104 -9.98 3.21 -4.78
N ALA A 105 -9.41 2.65 -3.71
CA ALA A 105 -9.70 3.10 -2.34
C ALA A 105 -9.36 4.58 -2.12
N THR A 106 -8.27 5.07 -2.72
CA THR A 106 -7.89 6.48 -2.64
C THR A 106 -8.98 7.38 -3.24
N ILE A 107 -9.53 7.00 -4.39
CA ILE A 107 -10.64 7.72 -5.04
C ILE A 107 -11.94 7.62 -4.22
N LEU A 108 -12.25 6.41 -3.73
CA LEU A 108 -13.46 6.18 -2.93
C LEU A 108 -13.45 7.01 -1.64
N SER A 109 -12.28 7.18 -0.99
CA SER A 109 -12.19 8.00 0.22
C SER A 109 -12.64 9.45 -0.01
N ILE A 110 -12.28 10.02 -1.18
CA ILE A 110 -12.69 11.37 -1.58
C ILE A 110 -14.20 11.42 -1.82
N LEU A 111 -14.73 10.47 -2.59
CA LEU A 111 -16.16 10.41 -2.90
C LEU A 111 -17.03 10.18 -1.67
N HIS A 112 -16.62 9.30 -0.75
CA HIS A 112 -17.34 9.05 0.52
C HIS A 112 -17.33 10.27 1.45
N CYS A 113 -16.41 11.20 1.23
CA CYS A 113 -16.41 12.49 1.92
C CYS A 113 -17.26 13.55 1.23
N ASN A 114 -18.00 13.22 0.16
CA ASN A 114 -18.72 14.15 -0.70
C ASN A 114 -17.83 15.21 -1.37
N LEU A 115 -16.56 14.84 -1.61
CA LEU A 115 -15.55 15.67 -2.27
C LEU A 115 -15.38 15.19 -3.72
N LYS A 116 -14.71 16.00 -4.54
CA LYS A 116 -14.48 15.74 -5.96
C LYS A 116 -13.01 15.39 -6.20
N PRO A 117 -12.68 14.20 -6.71
CA PRO A 117 -11.32 13.87 -7.13
C PRO A 117 -10.94 14.65 -8.39
N VAL A 118 -9.77 15.28 -8.38
CA VAL A 118 -9.14 15.92 -9.54
C VAL A 118 -7.88 15.13 -9.86
N LEU A 119 -7.96 14.37 -10.94
CA LEU A 119 -6.89 13.45 -11.31
C LEU A 119 -5.71 14.18 -11.96
N VAL A 120 -4.51 13.81 -11.56
CA VAL A 120 -3.23 14.23 -12.13
C VAL A 120 -2.49 13.02 -12.66
N GLU A 121 -1.88 13.12 -13.85
CA GLU A 121 -1.07 12.03 -14.40
C GLU A 121 0.12 11.70 -13.50
N PRO A 122 0.51 10.41 -13.44
CA PRO A 122 1.76 10.01 -12.81
C PRO A 122 2.96 10.35 -13.69
N ASP A 123 4.12 10.32 -13.10
CA ASP A 123 5.38 10.17 -13.80
C ASP A 123 5.56 8.72 -14.24
N LEU A 124 6.06 8.51 -15.46
CA LEU A 124 6.13 7.18 -16.08
C LEU A 124 7.20 6.29 -15.46
N ASP A 125 8.26 6.88 -14.88
CA ASP A 125 9.39 6.14 -14.30
C ASP A 125 9.17 5.80 -12.83
N THR A 126 8.49 6.68 -12.11
CA THR A 126 8.24 6.51 -10.66
C THR A 126 6.87 5.92 -10.35
N TYR A 127 5.93 6.00 -11.28
CA TYR A 127 4.50 5.66 -11.12
C TYR A 127 3.75 6.52 -10.10
N ASN A 128 4.41 7.48 -9.49
CA ASN A 128 3.84 8.41 -8.54
C ASN A 128 3.32 9.66 -9.23
N ILE A 129 2.45 10.42 -8.55
CA ILE A 129 1.91 11.68 -9.08
C ILE A 129 3.04 12.56 -9.59
N ASN A 130 2.90 13.11 -10.81
CA ASN A 130 3.87 14.05 -11.37
C ASN A 130 3.65 15.44 -10.75
N PRO A 131 4.57 15.93 -9.90
CA PRO A 131 4.38 17.20 -9.22
C PRO A 131 4.30 18.40 -10.17
N THR A 132 4.97 18.34 -11.34
CA THR A 132 4.95 19.43 -12.34
C THR A 132 3.56 19.67 -12.94
N LEU A 133 2.65 18.69 -12.84
CA LEU A 133 1.29 18.77 -13.36
C LEU A 133 0.25 19.13 -12.27
N ILE A 134 0.66 19.25 -11.01
CA ILE A 134 -0.26 19.55 -9.91
C ILE A 134 -0.80 20.97 -10.00
N GLU A 135 0.09 21.93 -10.20
CA GLU A 135 -0.23 23.36 -10.09
C GLU A 135 -1.29 23.79 -11.12
N GLU A 136 -1.26 23.26 -12.35
CA GLU A 136 -2.26 23.55 -13.40
C GLU A 136 -3.67 23.03 -13.06
N LYS A 137 -3.81 22.11 -12.11
CA LYS A 137 -5.09 21.57 -11.66
C LYS A 137 -5.65 22.26 -10.43
N ILE A 138 -4.89 23.17 -9.82
CA ILE A 138 -5.34 23.93 -8.64
C ILE A 138 -6.37 24.97 -9.04
N THR A 139 -7.50 24.96 -8.35
CA THR A 139 -8.59 25.95 -8.50
C THR A 139 -8.94 26.56 -7.13
N SER A 140 -9.82 27.54 -7.09
CA SER A 140 -10.36 28.08 -5.84
C SER A 140 -11.14 27.05 -4.99
N LYS A 141 -11.56 25.93 -5.62
CA LYS A 141 -12.24 24.80 -4.95
C LYS A 141 -11.30 23.75 -4.40
N THR A 142 -10.03 23.75 -4.81
CA THR A 142 -9.03 22.80 -4.30
C THR A 142 -8.81 23.01 -2.81
N LYS A 143 -8.89 21.93 -2.02
CA LYS A 143 -8.76 21.97 -0.57
C LYS A 143 -7.70 21.02 0.00
N ALA A 144 -7.24 20.05 -0.79
CA ALA A 144 -6.17 19.15 -0.36
C ALA A 144 -5.43 18.57 -1.57
N ILE A 145 -4.21 18.11 -1.32
CA ILE A 145 -3.44 17.24 -2.22
C ILE A 145 -3.33 15.89 -1.53
N MET A 146 -3.84 14.84 -2.16
CA MET A 146 -3.73 13.46 -1.70
C MET A 146 -2.79 12.72 -2.63
N ILE A 147 -1.64 12.36 -2.13
CA ILE A 147 -0.62 11.61 -2.86
C ILE A 147 -0.63 10.14 -2.47
N VAL A 148 -0.07 9.30 -3.32
CA VAL A 148 0.06 7.87 -3.06
C VAL A 148 1.51 7.46 -3.26
N HIS A 149 2.11 6.85 -2.26
CA HIS A 149 3.45 6.24 -2.35
C HIS A 149 3.31 4.84 -2.96
N LEU A 150 3.08 4.82 -4.29
CA LEU A 150 2.65 3.61 -4.99
C LEU A 150 3.77 2.57 -5.05
N TYR A 151 3.39 1.30 -4.91
CA TYR A 151 4.27 0.11 -4.92
C TYR A 151 5.34 0.09 -3.81
N GLY A 152 5.34 1.09 -2.93
CA GLY A 152 6.34 1.24 -1.87
C GLY A 152 7.48 2.19 -2.22
N LYS A 153 7.31 2.97 -3.30
CA LYS A 153 8.19 4.06 -3.70
C LYS A 153 7.65 5.40 -3.17
N PRO A 154 8.44 6.22 -2.45
CA PRO A 154 8.04 7.56 -2.06
C PRO A 154 7.77 8.46 -3.26
N CYS A 155 6.84 9.41 -3.12
CA CYS A 155 6.70 10.52 -4.05
C CYS A 155 7.87 11.50 -3.93
N ASN A 156 8.04 12.39 -4.93
CA ASN A 156 8.95 13.55 -4.82
C ASN A 156 8.35 14.59 -3.87
N MET A 157 8.68 14.44 -2.58
CA MET A 157 8.05 15.23 -1.54
C MET A 157 8.50 16.69 -1.49
N ASP A 158 9.70 17.02 -1.99
CA ASP A 158 10.17 18.42 -1.99
C ASP A 158 9.25 19.29 -2.86
N GLU A 159 9.05 18.92 -4.12
CA GLU A 159 8.21 19.68 -5.04
C GLU A 159 6.73 19.69 -4.59
N ILE A 160 6.22 18.55 -4.09
CA ILE A 160 4.84 18.46 -3.61
C ILE A 160 4.62 19.37 -2.41
N MET A 161 5.54 19.37 -1.44
CA MET A 161 5.40 20.20 -0.25
C MET A 161 5.58 21.70 -0.56
N GLU A 162 6.46 22.05 -1.51
CA GLU A 162 6.59 23.43 -2.00
C GLU A 162 5.28 23.96 -2.60
N ILE A 163 4.63 23.16 -3.44
CA ILE A 163 3.31 23.50 -4.02
C ILE A 163 2.26 23.61 -2.92
N ALA A 164 2.20 22.63 -2.01
CA ALA A 164 1.24 22.61 -0.91
C ALA A 164 1.37 23.84 -0.01
N GLU A 165 2.59 24.25 0.33
CA GLU A 165 2.86 25.47 1.11
C GLU A 165 2.43 26.73 0.36
N ARG A 166 2.80 26.86 -0.92
CA ARG A 166 2.46 28.01 -1.76
C ARG A 166 0.95 28.26 -1.85
N TYR A 167 0.16 27.19 -1.90
CA TYR A 167 -1.29 27.26 -2.00
C TYR A 167 -2.02 27.03 -0.67
N ASN A 168 -1.29 26.88 0.43
CA ASN A 168 -1.82 26.59 1.77
C ASN A 168 -2.79 25.39 1.76
N LEU A 169 -2.37 24.29 1.13
CA LEU A 169 -3.15 23.06 1.02
C LEU A 169 -2.57 21.99 1.94
N PRO A 170 -3.38 21.29 2.73
CA PRO A 170 -2.93 20.12 3.46
C PRO A 170 -2.57 18.99 2.50
N VAL A 171 -1.50 18.25 2.85
CA VAL A 171 -1.09 17.03 2.16
C VAL A 171 -1.56 15.82 2.95
N ILE A 172 -2.22 14.89 2.25
CA ILE A 172 -2.59 13.57 2.76
C ILE A 172 -1.76 12.55 2.01
N GLU A 173 -1.04 11.74 2.76
CA GLU A 173 -0.15 10.70 2.24
C GLU A 173 -0.85 9.35 2.33
N ASP A 174 -1.24 8.76 1.19
CA ASP A 174 -1.65 7.35 1.13
C ASP A 174 -0.38 6.48 1.20
N CYS A 175 -0.09 6.01 2.40
CA CYS A 175 1.06 5.18 2.73
C CYS A 175 0.72 3.68 2.76
N ALA A 176 -0.45 3.27 2.23
CA ALA A 176 -0.93 1.89 2.30
C ALA A 176 0.03 0.85 1.71
N GLN A 177 0.97 1.25 0.88
CA GLN A 177 1.97 0.39 0.25
C GLN A 177 3.41 0.73 0.66
N ALA A 178 3.61 1.68 1.59
CA ALA A 178 4.93 2.30 1.78
C ALA A 178 5.42 2.30 3.25
N HIS A 179 5.10 1.25 4.02
CA HIS A 179 5.54 1.10 5.40
C HIS A 179 7.08 1.09 5.50
N GLY A 180 7.66 2.13 6.08
CA GLY A 180 9.10 2.28 6.22
C GLY A 180 9.83 2.88 5.01
N ALA A 181 9.12 3.25 3.93
CA ALA A 181 9.70 3.96 2.80
C ALA A 181 10.17 5.37 3.20
N LYS A 182 11.25 5.86 2.54
CA LYS A 182 11.84 7.15 2.89
C LYS A 182 12.18 7.96 1.64
N PHE A 183 11.90 9.26 1.72
CA PHE A 183 12.39 10.24 0.76
C PHE A 183 13.48 11.09 1.41
N LYS A 184 14.69 11.10 0.85
CA LYS A 184 15.88 11.78 1.41
C LYS A 184 16.08 11.46 2.91
N GLY A 185 15.89 10.21 3.30
CA GLY A 185 16.07 9.74 4.68
C GLY A 185 14.89 9.98 5.62
N LYS A 186 13.91 10.83 5.27
CA LYS A 186 12.69 11.09 6.05
C LYS A 186 11.59 10.10 5.67
N GLN A 187 10.97 9.44 6.66
CA GLN A 187 9.91 8.47 6.42
C GLN A 187 8.64 9.10 5.85
N VAL A 188 7.97 8.40 4.91
CA VAL A 188 6.63 8.74 4.44
C VAL A 188 5.61 8.61 5.58
N GLY A 189 4.52 9.39 5.49
CA GLY A 189 3.55 9.51 6.58
C GLY A 189 3.94 10.54 7.65
N THR A 190 5.01 11.35 7.38
CA THR A 190 5.48 12.43 8.27
C THR A 190 5.57 13.80 7.58
N PHE A 191 5.29 13.86 6.29
CA PHE A 191 5.30 15.14 5.55
C PHE A 191 3.98 15.88 5.70
N GLY A 192 2.87 15.14 5.82
CA GLY A 192 1.54 15.64 6.04
C GLY A 192 0.77 14.78 7.05
N THR A 193 -0.47 14.40 6.69
CA THR A 193 -1.25 13.38 7.42
C THR A 193 -1.08 12.06 6.71
N GLY A 194 -0.42 11.09 7.34
CA GLY A 194 -0.20 9.75 6.79
C GLY A 194 -1.40 8.83 7.03
N ALA A 195 -1.82 8.09 6.01
CA ALA A 195 -2.86 7.06 6.08
C ALA A 195 -2.28 5.70 5.70
N PHE A 196 -2.33 4.74 6.62
CA PHE A 196 -1.75 3.42 6.47
C PHE A 196 -2.81 2.34 6.43
N SER A 197 -2.59 1.32 5.62
CA SER A 197 -3.38 0.09 5.60
C SER A 197 -2.54 -1.06 6.13
N PHE A 198 -3.10 -1.84 7.01
CA PHE A 198 -2.47 -3.08 7.49
C PHE A 198 -3.21 -4.32 6.95
N TYR A 199 -3.80 -4.22 5.75
CA TYR A 199 -4.37 -5.37 5.06
C TYR A 199 -3.33 -6.51 5.01
N PRO A 200 -3.70 -7.78 5.15
CA PRO A 200 -2.76 -8.90 5.38
C PRO A 200 -1.56 -8.98 4.45
N THR A 201 -1.69 -8.62 3.17
CA THR A 201 -0.58 -8.66 2.19
C THR A 201 0.37 -7.46 2.28
N LYS A 202 0.08 -6.46 3.11
CA LYS A 202 0.98 -5.30 3.28
C LYS A 202 2.29 -5.71 3.97
N ASN A 203 3.37 -4.96 3.73
CA ASN A 203 4.66 -5.23 4.36
C ASN A 203 4.54 -5.36 5.88
N LEU A 204 3.72 -4.51 6.49
CA LEU A 204 3.20 -4.67 7.85
C LEU A 204 1.72 -5.04 7.76
N GLY A 205 1.41 -6.32 7.56
CA GLY A 205 0.04 -6.83 7.48
C GLY A 205 -0.45 -7.41 8.81
N ALA A 206 -1.70 -7.11 9.15
CA ALA A 206 -2.45 -7.73 10.24
C ALA A 206 -2.98 -9.11 9.84
N ILE A 207 -3.74 -9.78 10.71
CA ILE A 207 -4.45 -11.02 10.39
C ILE A 207 -5.93 -10.78 10.00
N GLY A 208 -6.24 -9.57 9.60
CA GLY A 208 -7.54 -9.09 9.14
C GLY A 208 -7.42 -7.64 8.68
N ASP A 209 -8.54 -6.92 8.60
CA ASP A 209 -8.50 -5.51 8.26
C ASP A 209 -7.97 -4.69 9.44
N ALA A 210 -7.15 -3.69 9.12
CA ALA A 210 -6.62 -2.71 10.05
C ALA A 210 -6.05 -1.50 9.29
N GLY A 211 -5.96 -0.34 9.96
CA GLY A 211 -5.34 0.85 9.43
C GLY A 211 -4.87 1.78 10.53
N ALA A 212 -4.15 2.83 10.16
CA ALA A 212 -3.76 3.90 11.07
C ALA A 212 -3.62 5.24 10.36
N ILE A 213 -3.75 6.31 11.13
CA ILE A 213 -3.44 7.67 10.73
C ILE A 213 -2.24 8.14 11.54
N THR A 214 -1.27 8.78 10.88
CA THR A 214 -0.14 9.44 11.55
C THR A 214 -0.19 10.95 11.35
N THR A 215 0.15 11.70 12.39
CA THR A 215 0.23 13.16 12.35
C THR A 215 1.13 13.67 13.48
N SER A 216 1.77 14.82 13.28
CA SER A 216 2.48 15.52 14.35
C SER A 216 1.70 16.75 14.86
N ASN A 217 0.45 16.92 14.46
CA ASN A 217 -0.44 17.97 14.92
C ASN A 217 -1.36 17.46 16.02
N ASP A 218 -1.23 18.01 17.22
CA ASP A 218 -1.97 17.60 18.42
C ASP A 218 -3.49 17.78 18.28
N ASP A 219 -3.94 18.85 17.62
CA ASP A 219 -5.36 19.15 17.44
C ASP A 219 -6.00 18.15 16.43
N LEU A 220 -5.30 17.86 15.33
CA LEU A 220 -5.73 16.83 14.40
C LEU A 220 -5.76 15.46 15.08
N ALA A 221 -4.75 15.10 15.86
CA ALA A 221 -4.70 13.82 16.56
C ALA A 221 -5.88 13.66 17.54
N ARG A 222 -6.23 14.71 18.29
CA ARG A 222 -7.40 14.72 19.19
C ARG A 222 -8.68 14.49 18.40
N LYS A 223 -8.88 15.24 17.32
CA LYS A 223 -10.07 15.13 16.48
C LYS A 223 -10.18 13.77 15.77
N PHE A 224 -9.05 13.17 15.33
CA PHE A 224 -9.04 11.80 14.80
C PHE A 224 -9.48 10.77 15.84
N ARG A 225 -8.99 10.86 17.09
CA ARG A 225 -9.43 9.96 18.18
C ARG A 225 -10.91 10.07 18.47
N SER A 226 -11.46 11.27 18.39
CA SER A 226 -12.90 11.49 18.51
C SER A 226 -13.65 10.90 17.31
N LEU A 227 -13.27 11.26 16.08
CA LEU A 227 -13.95 10.84 14.86
C LEU A 227 -14.01 9.31 14.71
N ARG A 228 -12.93 8.56 15.05
CA ARG A 228 -12.92 7.09 14.95
C ARG A 228 -13.89 6.41 15.93
N ASN A 229 -14.34 7.12 16.97
CA ASN A 229 -15.20 6.57 18.03
C ASN A 229 -16.44 7.43 18.22
N TYR A 230 -17.29 7.46 17.19
CA TYR A 230 -18.60 8.14 17.16
C TYR A 230 -18.54 9.66 17.37
N GLY A 231 -17.38 10.30 17.20
CA GLY A 231 -17.21 11.73 17.46
C GLY A 231 -17.18 12.10 18.95
N SER A 232 -16.85 11.14 19.82
CA SER A 232 -16.90 11.29 21.28
C SER A 232 -15.51 11.57 21.86
N GLU A 233 -15.40 12.67 22.59
CA GLU A 233 -14.22 12.97 23.44
C GLU A 233 -14.42 12.46 24.88
N ALA A 234 -15.66 12.44 25.36
CA ALA A 234 -16.03 11.87 26.64
C ALA A 234 -17.21 10.91 26.49
N LYS A 235 -17.32 9.93 27.40
CA LYS A 235 -18.36 8.90 27.33
C LYS A 235 -19.76 9.55 27.22
N TYR A 236 -20.50 9.17 26.16
CA TYR A 236 -21.84 9.67 25.84
C TYR A 236 -21.93 11.15 25.46
N GLN A 237 -20.81 11.80 25.14
CA GLN A 237 -20.78 13.17 24.61
C GLN A 237 -20.14 13.11 23.21
N ASN A 238 -20.90 13.48 22.18
CA ASN A 238 -20.47 13.41 20.79
C ASN A 238 -20.38 14.83 20.23
N ASP A 239 -19.16 15.32 20.08
CA ASP A 239 -18.88 16.69 19.61
C ASP A 239 -18.85 16.77 18.08
N TYR A 240 -18.67 15.61 17.42
CA TYR A 240 -18.61 15.48 15.97
C TYR A 240 -19.53 14.35 15.46
N ILE A 241 -19.91 14.42 14.20
CA ILE A 241 -20.50 13.27 13.48
C ILE A 241 -19.36 12.30 13.16
N GLY A 242 -19.13 11.35 14.04
CA GLY A 242 -18.03 10.41 13.94
C GLY A 242 -18.45 9.04 13.39
N TYR A 243 -17.52 8.10 13.46
CA TYR A 243 -17.62 6.78 12.85
C TYR A 243 -17.34 5.68 13.89
N ASN A 244 -17.75 4.47 13.60
CA ASN A 244 -17.23 3.28 14.27
C ASN A 244 -16.06 2.73 13.45
N SER A 245 -14.88 3.33 13.61
CA SER A 245 -13.67 2.95 12.88
C SER A 245 -12.51 2.83 13.87
N ARG A 246 -12.35 1.66 14.46
CA ARG A 246 -11.37 1.37 15.52
C ARG A 246 -10.48 0.22 15.14
N LEU A 247 -9.22 0.29 15.52
CA LEU A 247 -8.32 -0.85 15.46
C LEU A 247 -8.67 -1.80 16.61
N ASP A 248 -8.90 -3.08 16.30
CA ASP A 248 -9.15 -4.11 17.29
C ASP A 248 -7.89 -4.42 18.11
N GLU A 249 -8.07 -4.74 19.41
CA GLU A 249 -6.96 -5.14 20.30
C GLU A 249 -6.17 -6.33 19.75
N VAL A 250 -6.85 -7.30 19.17
CA VAL A 250 -6.20 -8.48 18.58
C VAL A 250 -5.33 -8.10 17.40
N GLN A 251 -5.80 -7.23 16.51
CA GLN A 251 -5.02 -6.79 15.34
C GLN A 251 -3.82 -5.94 15.78
N ALA A 252 -4.03 -5.01 16.72
CA ALA A 252 -2.95 -4.19 17.29
C ALA A 252 -1.84 -5.07 17.94
N ALA A 253 -2.24 -6.07 18.68
CA ALA A 253 -1.31 -7.00 19.34
C ALA A 253 -0.47 -7.80 18.33
N MET A 254 -1.09 -8.31 17.25
CA MET A 254 -0.40 -9.02 16.16
C MET A 254 0.53 -8.09 15.38
N LEU A 255 0.08 -6.88 15.09
CA LEU A 255 0.90 -5.85 14.42
C LEU A 255 2.13 -5.48 15.25
N SER A 256 2.01 -5.36 16.60
CA SER A 256 3.16 -5.12 17.49
C SER A 256 4.20 -6.24 17.46
N VAL A 257 3.79 -7.49 17.20
CA VAL A 257 4.74 -8.60 17.00
C VAL A 257 5.52 -8.38 15.70
N LYS A 258 4.82 -8.17 14.59
CA LYS A 258 5.42 -8.09 13.24
C LYS A 258 6.22 -6.79 13.03
N LEU A 259 5.81 -5.69 13.66
CA LEU A 259 6.49 -4.39 13.54
C LEU A 259 7.98 -4.48 13.91
N LYS A 260 8.35 -5.31 14.89
CA LYS A 260 9.75 -5.52 15.30
C LYS A 260 10.64 -6.07 14.18
N PHE A 261 10.04 -6.73 13.21
CA PHE A 261 10.72 -7.37 12.08
C PHE A 261 10.57 -6.58 10.77
N LEU A 262 9.87 -5.43 10.78
CA LEU A 262 9.55 -4.71 9.55
C LEU A 262 10.80 -4.24 8.78
N ASN A 263 11.86 -3.86 9.48
CA ASN A 263 13.13 -3.50 8.83
C ASN A 263 13.76 -4.73 8.17
N GLU A 264 13.77 -5.89 8.82
CA GLU A 264 14.28 -7.15 8.26
C GLU A 264 13.45 -7.58 7.04
N ILE A 265 12.12 -7.51 7.13
CA ILE A 265 11.21 -7.77 6.00
C ILE A 265 11.53 -6.84 4.83
N THR A 266 11.77 -5.57 5.09
CA THR A 266 12.10 -4.58 4.07
C THR A 266 13.45 -4.88 3.42
N GLU A 267 14.49 -5.15 4.21
CA GLU A 267 15.82 -5.46 3.67
C GLU A 267 15.81 -6.76 2.85
N HIS A 268 15.07 -7.78 3.29
CA HIS A 268 14.89 -9.01 2.50
C HIS A 268 14.25 -8.70 1.14
N LYS A 269 13.15 -7.95 1.10
CA LYS A 269 12.49 -7.57 -0.17
C LYS A 269 13.39 -6.71 -1.05
N ARG A 270 14.15 -5.80 -0.48
CA ARG A 270 15.14 -4.98 -1.20
C ARG A 270 16.24 -5.84 -1.82
N LYS A 271 16.70 -6.88 -1.11
CA LYS A 271 17.66 -7.85 -1.63
C LYS A 271 17.10 -8.61 -2.84
N LEU A 272 15.86 -9.10 -2.74
CA LEU A 272 15.17 -9.76 -3.85
C LEU A 272 14.96 -8.81 -5.05
N ALA A 273 14.59 -7.55 -4.77
CA ALA A 273 14.44 -6.53 -5.81
C ALA A 273 15.77 -6.24 -6.52
N ALA A 274 16.88 -6.19 -5.79
CA ALA A 274 18.22 -5.98 -6.37
C ALA A 274 18.59 -7.09 -7.36
N ILE A 275 18.23 -8.36 -7.07
CA ILE A 275 18.44 -9.48 -7.98
C ILE A 275 17.62 -9.30 -9.27
N TYR A 276 16.34 -8.93 -9.17
CA TYR A 276 15.54 -8.61 -10.35
C TYR A 276 16.17 -7.50 -11.19
N LEU A 277 16.59 -6.41 -10.55
CA LEU A 277 17.15 -5.24 -11.21
C LEU A 277 18.49 -5.51 -11.92
N SER A 278 19.30 -6.48 -11.41
CA SER A 278 20.59 -6.82 -12.00
C SER A 278 20.50 -7.88 -13.10
N GLU A 279 19.51 -8.77 -13.06
CA GLU A 279 19.51 -9.99 -13.88
C GLU A 279 18.41 -10.02 -14.95
N LEU A 280 17.38 -9.14 -14.88
CA LEU A 280 16.39 -9.02 -15.94
C LEU A 280 17.00 -8.35 -17.17
N ASN A 281 16.69 -8.90 -18.36
CA ASN A 281 17.14 -8.33 -19.64
C ASN A 281 16.40 -6.99 -19.96
N GLU A 282 16.89 -6.31 -20.99
CA GLU A 282 16.41 -4.96 -21.39
C GLU A 282 15.02 -4.96 -22.02
N ASP A 283 14.41 -6.13 -22.28
CA ASP A 283 13.05 -6.23 -22.80
C ASP A 283 11.99 -5.81 -21.75
N PHE A 284 12.38 -5.83 -20.48
CA PHE A 284 11.51 -5.47 -19.35
C PHE A 284 11.85 -4.08 -18.81
N ILE A 285 10.84 -3.20 -18.73
CA ILE A 285 10.98 -1.90 -18.07
C ILE A 285 10.83 -2.13 -16.57
N CYS A 286 11.94 -2.02 -15.84
CA CYS A 286 12.01 -2.16 -14.39
C CYS A 286 11.71 -0.84 -13.66
N PRO A 287 11.40 -0.87 -12.34
CA PRO A 287 11.26 0.34 -11.53
C PRO A 287 12.55 1.18 -11.54
N ALA A 288 12.43 2.48 -11.75
CA ALA A 288 13.56 3.40 -11.65
C ALA A 288 14.13 3.41 -10.22
N VAL A 289 15.44 3.43 -10.08
CA VAL A 289 16.16 3.48 -8.80
C VAL A 289 16.93 4.79 -8.67
N SER A 290 16.89 5.38 -7.49
CA SER A 290 17.66 6.60 -7.19
C SER A 290 17.96 6.65 -5.69
N ASP A 291 19.10 7.22 -5.30
CA ASP A 291 19.55 7.32 -3.90
C ASP A 291 18.65 8.19 -3.00
N VAL A 292 17.80 9.04 -3.60
CA VAL A 292 16.86 9.88 -2.85
C VAL A 292 15.64 9.08 -2.37
N TYR A 293 15.36 7.92 -2.96
CA TYR A 293 14.22 7.06 -2.64
C TYR A 293 14.68 5.77 -1.94
N PHE A 294 14.20 5.55 -0.74
CA PHE A 294 14.32 4.25 -0.06
C PHE A 294 13.03 3.47 -0.29
N ASP A 295 13.00 2.71 -1.40
CA ASP A 295 11.88 1.87 -1.79
C ASP A 295 11.77 0.63 -0.88
N VAL A 296 10.55 0.29 -0.48
CA VAL A 296 10.27 -0.89 0.34
C VAL A 296 9.67 -2.06 -0.46
N TYR A 297 9.52 -1.86 -1.76
CA TYR A 297 9.05 -2.87 -2.71
C TYR A 297 7.86 -3.68 -2.19
N HIS A 298 6.78 -2.98 -1.78
CA HIS A 298 5.53 -3.68 -1.51
C HIS A 298 5.14 -4.53 -2.71
N ILE A 299 5.32 -3.99 -3.90
CA ILE A 299 5.17 -4.66 -5.19
C ILE A 299 6.46 -4.41 -5.98
N PHE A 300 6.99 -5.44 -6.64
CA PHE A 300 7.96 -5.29 -7.71
C PHE A 300 7.23 -5.42 -9.03
N ASN A 301 7.03 -4.32 -9.72
CA ASN A 301 6.35 -4.29 -11.00
C ASN A 301 7.34 -4.09 -12.14
N ILE A 302 7.11 -4.80 -13.23
CA ILE A 302 7.75 -4.56 -14.51
C ILE A 302 6.70 -4.07 -15.49
N ARG A 303 7.13 -3.44 -16.61
CA ARG A 303 6.23 -3.15 -17.72
C ARG A 303 6.70 -3.87 -18.98
N HIS A 304 5.74 -4.40 -19.73
CA HIS A 304 5.98 -5.04 -21.02
C HIS A 304 4.76 -4.86 -21.93
N PRO A 305 4.93 -4.51 -23.23
CA PRO A 305 3.80 -4.26 -24.15
C PRO A 305 2.89 -5.49 -24.35
N LYS A 306 3.44 -6.70 -24.23
CA LYS A 306 2.70 -7.97 -24.31
C LYS A 306 2.40 -8.55 -22.92
N ARG A 307 2.00 -7.69 -21.97
CA ARG A 307 1.80 -8.04 -20.56
C ARG A 307 0.91 -9.27 -20.35
N ASP A 308 -0.21 -9.40 -21.08
CA ASP A 308 -1.14 -10.51 -20.90
C ASP A 308 -0.58 -11.83 -21.44
N GLU A 309 0.15 -11.79 -22.55
CA GLU A 309 0.86 -12.96 -23.09
C GLU A 309 1.96 -13.39 -22.11
N LEU A 310 2.72 -12.44 -21.57
CA LEU A 310 3.75 -12.68 -20.55
C LEU A 310 3.17 -13.31 -19.28
N LYS A 311 2.04 -12.80 -18.78
CA LYS A 311 1.34 -13.38 -17.61
C LYS A 311 0.94 -14.82 -17.86
N ALA A 312 0.37 -15.12 -19.04
CA ALA A 312 -0.02 -16.48 -19.42
C ALA A 312 1.21 -17.41 -19.57
N TYR A 313 2.29 -16.89 -20.14
CA TYR A 313 3.55 -17.62 -20.29
C TYR A 313 4.15 -18.00 -18.94
N LEU A 314 4.25 -17.05 -18.00
CA LEU A 314 4.76 -17.29 -16.64
C LEU A 314 3.90 -18.34 -15.90
N LEU A 315 2.58 -18.22 -15.99
CA LEU A 315 1.67 -19.18 -15.38
C LEU A 315 1.89 -20.60 -15.92
N LYS A 316 2.11 -20.75 -17.22
CA LYS A 316 2.44 -22.05 -17.84
C LYS A 316 3.74 -22.66 -17.30
N HIS A 317 4.67 -21.83 -16.85
CA HIS A 317 5.93 -22.25 -16.23
C HIS A 317 5.86 -22.36 -14.70
N GLY A 318 4.63 -22.31 -14.13
CA GLY A 318 4.41 -22.47 -12.70
C GLY A 318 4.73 -21.20 -11.87
N ILE A 319 4.73 -20.03 -12.49
CA ILE A 319 4.96 -18.75 -11.83
C ILE A 319 3.67 -17.95 -11.86
N LYS A 320 3.13 -17.63 -10.68
CA LYS A 320 1.94 -16.78 -10.54
C LYS A 320 2.34 -15.33 -10.41
N THR A 321 1.63 -14.45 -11.10
CA THR A 321 1.83 -13.00 -11.12
C THR A 321 0.50 -12.28 -11.01
N GLU A 322 0.53 -11.02 -10.58
CA GLU A 322 -0.67 -10.19 -10.46
C GLU A 322 -0.53 -8.89 -11.28
N ILE A 323 -1.63 -8.17 -11.44
CA ILE A 323 -1.65 -6.88 -12.14
C ILE A 323 -2.19 -5.81 -11.19
N HIS A 324 -1.35 -4.86 -10.83
CA HIS A 324 -1.74 -3.71 -10.01
C HIS A 324 -1.63 -2.40 -10.81
N TYR A 325 -2.71 -1.95 -11.48
CA TYR A 325 -4.04 -2.56 -11.52
C TYR A 325 -4.49 -2.71 -12.99
N PRO A 326 -5.42 -3.63 -13.33
CA PRO A 326 -5.76 -3.88 -14.74
C PRO A 326 -6.59 -2.75 -15.37
N ILE A 327 -7.30 -1.96 -14.56
CA ILE A 327 -8.19 -0.88 -15.02
C ILE A 327 -7.93 0.37 -14.19
N PRO A 328 -7.54 1.50 -14.81
CA PRO A 328 -7.34 2.74 -14.06
C PRO A 328 -8.64 3.30 -13.47
N PRO A 329 -8.57 4.10 -12.40
CA PRO A 329 -9.76 4.61 -11.71
C PRO A 329 -10.80 5.25 -12.62
N HIS A 330 -10.38 6.12 -13.54
CA HIS A 330 -11.29 6.86 -14.44
C HIS A 330 -12.04 5.96 -15.46
N LYS A 331 -11.54 4.73 -15.71
CA LYS A 331 -12.19 3.74 -16.58
C LYS A 331 -13.04 2.72 -15.83
N GLN A 332 -13.08 2.76 -14.52
CA GLN A 332 -13.94 1.89 -13.71
C GLN A 332 -15.42 2.22 -13.98
N LYS A 333 -16.26 1.20 -14.13
CA LYS A 333 -17.70 1.39 -14.36
C LYS A 333 -18.38 2.25 -13.29
N ALA A 334 -17.93 2.11 -12.05
CA ALA A 334 -18.46 2.90 -10.92
C ALA A 334 -18.11 4.40 -11.02
N MET A 335 -17.15 4.79 -11.84
CA MET A 335 -16.70 6.17 -12.01
C MET A 335 -17.32 6.87 -13.23
N LEU A 336 -18.15 6.17 -14.00
CA LEU A 336 -18.83 6.75 -15.16
C LEU A 336 -19.72 7.92 -14.74
N GLY A 337 -19.53 9.08 -15.37
CA GLY A 337 -20.24 10.32 -15.04
C GLY A 337 -19.72 11.05 -13.79
N ILE A 338 -18.77 10.46 -13.05
CA ILE A 338 -18.12 11.07 -11.88
C ILE A 338 -16.76 11.64 -12.24
N ILE A 339 -15.95 10.84 -12.92
CA ILE A 339 -14.60 11.21 -13.40
C ILE A 339 -14.61 11.27 -14.92
N SER A 340 -14.09 12.35 -15.47
CA SER A 340 -13.92 12.54 -16.90
C SER A 340 -12.48 12.93 -17.20
N GLY A 341 -12.04 12.70 -18.44
CA GLY A 341 -10.70 13.08 -18.91
C GLY A 341 -9.99 11.92 -19.61
N ILE A 342 -8.82 12.26 -20.16
CA ILE A 342 -7.92 11.32 -20.83
C ILE A 342 -6.61 11.35 -20.05
N TYR A 343 -6.13 10.19 -19.66
CA TYR A 343 -4.93 10.02 -18.83
C TYR A 343 -4.01 8.99 -19.49
N PRO A 344 -3.31 9.36 -20.57
CA PRO A 344 -2.57 8.42 -21.42
C PRO A 344 -1.43 7.72 -20.69
N ILE A 345 -0.72 8.42 -19.79
CA ILE A 345 0.37 7.81 -19.00
C ILE A 345 -0.18 6.78 -18.02
N SER A 346 -1.24 7.14 -17.30
CA SER A 346 -1.95 6.19 -16.42
C SER A 346 -2.44 4.97 -17.21
N GLU A 347 -3.05 5.17 -18.38
CA GLU A 347 -3.55 4.09 -19.22
C GLU A 347 -2.42 3.18 -19.73
N GLU A 348 -1.29 3.76 -20.15
CA GLU A 348 -0.10 3.00 -20.55
C GLU A 348 0.41 2.11 -19.41
N ILE A 349 0.55 2.68 -18.20
CA ILE A 349 0.98 1.91 -17.02
C ILE A 349 0.03 0.74 -16.78
N HIS A 350 -1.28 0.98 -16.73
CA HIS A 350 -2.27 -0.06 -16.48
C HIS A 350 -2.31 -1.15 -17.57
N ASN A 351 -2.00 -0.79 -18.82
CA ASN A 351 -1.96 -1.74 -19.93
C ASN A 351 -0.70 -2.60 -19.94
N THR A 352 0.40 -2.12 -19.38
CA THR A 352 1.72 -2.76 -19.52
C THR A 352 2.28 -3.35 -18.22
N THR A 353 1.79 -2.94 -17.05
CA THR A 353 2.33 -3.36 -15.75
C THR A 353 2.02 -4.83 -15.43
N LEU A 354 3.01 -5.53 -14.86
CA LEU A 354 2.91 -6.87 -14.30
C LEU A 354 3.69 -6.93 -12.99
N SER A 355 3.06 -7.42 -11.94
CA SER A 355 3.67 -7.54 -10.62
C SER A 355 4.26 -8.92 -10.43
N LEU A 356 5.55 -9.00 -10.14
CA LEU A 356 6.32 -10.22 -9.95
C LEU A 356 6.30 -10.67 -8.48
N PRO A 357 6.53 -11.96 -8.20
CA PRO A 357 6.67 -12.48 -6.85
C PRO A 357 7.74 -11.73 -6.06
N ILE A 358 7.37 -11.14 -4.93
CA ILE A 358 8.30 -10.49 -4.02
C ILE A 358 7.68 -10.40 -2.63
N SER A 359 7.99 -11.34 -1.76
CA SER A 359 7.49 -11.33 -0.38
C SER A 359 8.56 -11.87 0.57
N TYR A 360 8.34 -11.71 1.87
CA TYR A 360 9.23 -12.27 2.88
C TYR A 360 9.25 -13.80 2.90
N GLY A 361 8.29 -14.43 2.21
CA GLY A 361 8.23 -15.88 2.04
C GLY A 361 8.93 -16.43 0.80
N HIS A 362 9.51 -15.58 -0.06
CA HIS A 362 10.27 -16.01 -1.24
C HIS A 362 11.77 -16.09 -0.95
N SER A 363 12.43 -17.08 -1.55
CA SER A 363 13.88 -17.22 -1.52
C SER A 363 14.54 -16.54 -2.72
N GLU A 364 15.87 -16.39 -2.68
CA GLU A 364 16.66 -15.93 -3.83
C GLU A 364 16.55 -16.91 -5.00
N GLU A 365 16.50 -18.22 -4.73
CA GLU A 365 16.31 -19.26 -5.74
C GLU A 365 14.97 -19.15 -6.46
N ASP A 366 13.89 -18.79 -5.74
CA ASP A 366 12.59 -18.51 -6.37
C ASP A 366 12.72 -17.35 -7.37
N ILE A 367 13.39 -16.26 -6.97
CA ILE A 367 13.58 -15.08 -7.82
C ILE A 367 14.43 -15.39 -9.04
N LEU A 368 15.55 -16.10 -8.87
CA LEU A 368 16.44 -16.51 -9.98
C LEU A 368 15.66 -17.39 -10.99
N ARG A 369 14.81 -18.30 -10.50
CA ARG A 369 13.95 -19.10 -11.37
C ARG A 369 12.92 -18.23 -12.12
N VAL A 370 12.32 -17.23 -11.48
CA VAL A 370 11.41 -16.28 -12.16
C VAL A 370 12.14 -15.57 -13.28
N ILE A 371 13.36 -15.08 -13.02
CA ILE A 371 14.22 -14.38 -13.99
C ILE A 371 14.61 -15.29 -15.16
N GLU A 372 15.00 -16.54 -14.87
CA GLU A 372 15.36 -17.52 -15.91
C GLU A 372 14.20 -17.73 -16.90
N VAL A 373 12.96 -17.77 -16.40
CA VAL A 373 11.78 -17.93 -17.25
C VAL A 373 11.45 -16.64 -17.99
N LEU A 374 11.53 -15.47 -17.32
CA LEU A 374 11.31 -14.16 -17.94
C LEU A 374 12.26 -13.92 -19.11
N ASN A 375 13.56 -14.13 -18.91
CA ASN A 375 14.60 -13.87 -19.92
C ASN A 375 14.51 -14.81 -21.15
N LYS A 376 13.59 -15.80 -21.15
CA LYS A 376 13.29 -16.69 -22.28
C LYS A 376 11.99 -16.33 -23.01
N PHE A 377 11.25 -15.32 -22.53
CA PHE A 377 10.00 -14.87 -23.15
C PHE A 377 10.27 -14.05 -24.42
#